data_7336cbddc2137730ca7ceca3a74f9e10
#
_entry.id   7336cbddc2137730ca7ceca3a74f9e10
#
_cell.length_a   1.000
_cell.length_b   1.000
_cell.length_c   1.000
_cell.angle_alpha   90.00
_cell.angle_beta   90.00
_cell.angle_gamma   90.00
#
_symmetry.space_group_name_H-M   'P 1'
#
loop_
_entity.id
_entity.type
_entity.pdbx_description
1 polymer ?
#
loop_
_entity_poly.entity_id
_entity_poly.type
_entity_poly.pdbx_seq_one_letter_code
_entity_poly.pdbx_strand_id
1 'polypeptide(L)'
;MSQVPQPHPSRITPFAGHAIVVGITARQPEVVVLTAMELARALGAKLYFAYADPGRVVERELPDGHVRHVDLNPDLSDDENWRRRENELLAAVGKALAGQDLAWEFRYLAGRPDRALTHLARAVNASVIVVGSGRPGRTGRFRDALSGTVGFHLAHHQHRPVLAVPTEVVDWKTPLV
;
A
#
# COMPACT_ATOMS: atom_id res chain seq x y z
N MET A 1 -12.17 -31.14 7.37
CA MET A 1 -11.81 -29.73 7.12
C MET A 1 -10.29 -29.65 7.12
N SER A 2 -9.68 -29.36 5.97
CA SER A 2 -8.22 -29.20 5.90
C SER A 2 -7.85 -27.90 6.63
N GLN A 3 -7.11 -28.00 7.72
CA GLN A 3 -6.56 -26.83 8.41
C GLN A 3 -5.53 -26.18 7.48
N VAL A 4 -5.77 -24.95 7.11
CA VAL A 4 -4.75 -24.15 6.41
C VAL A 4 -3.58 -24.01 7.37
N PRO A 5 -2.36 -24.47 7.02
CA PRO A 5 -1.24 -24.42 7.94
C PRO A 5 -0.89 -22.96 8.26
N GLN A 6 -0.63 -22.69 9.54
CA GLN A 6 -0.15 -21.38 9.96
C GLN A 6 1.24 -21.09 9.38
N PRO A 7 1.58 -19.83 9.14
CA PRO A 7 2.93 -19.46 8.72
C PRO A 7 3.96 -19.94 9.75
N HIS A 8 5.03 -20.55 9.25
CA HIS A 8 6.11 -21.00 10.15
C HIS A 8 6.79 -19.77 10.80
N PRO A 9 7.18 -19.84 12.09
CA PRO A 9 7.85 -18.73 12.79
C PRO A 9 9.09 -18.16 12.07
N SER A 10 9.82 -18.99 11.30
CA SER A 10 10.95 -18.53 10.50
C SER A 10 10.61 -17.54 9.39
N ARG A 11 9.32 -17.32 9.09
CA ARG A 11 8.84 -16.32 8.14
C ARG A 11 8.60 -14.94 8.76
N ILE A 12 8.77 -14.81 10.06
CA ILE A 12 8.67 -13.52 10.74
C ILE A 12 9.86 -12.65 10.34
N THR A 13 9.60 -11.50 9.77
CA THR A 13 10.61 -10.47 9.56
C THR A 13 10.64 -9.59 10.81
N PRO A 14 11.81 -9.40 11.47
CA PRO A 14 11.91 -8.51 12.62
C PRO A 14 11.40 -7.10 12.31
N PHE A 15 10.76 -6.44 13.27
CA PHE A 15 10.26 -5.09 13.05
C PHE A 15 11.36 -4.04 13.01
N ALA A 16 12.29 -4.12 13.98
CA ALA A 16 13.36 -3.13 14.12
C ALA A 16 14.29 -3.11 12.90
N GLY A 17 14.48 -1.94 12.33
CA GLY A 17 15.38 -1.71 11.20
C GLY A 17 14.91 -2.25 9.85
N HIS A 18 13.79 -2.98 9.80
CA HIS A 18 13.24 -3.49 8.54
C HIS A 18 12.21 -2.52 7.94
N ALA A 19 12.13 -2.52 6.61
CA ALA A 19 11.28 -1.62 5.86
C ALA A 19 9.79 -1.75 6.22
N ILE A 20 9.06 -0.66 6.02
CA ILE A 20 7.61 -0.57 6.10
C ILE A 20 7.07 -0.22 4.71
N VAL A 21 6.15 -1.01 4.19
CA VAL A 21 5.43 -0.69 2.95
C VAL A 21 4.12 -0.01 3.32
N VAL A 22 3.85 1.15 2.71
CA VAL A 22 2.64 1.94 2.95
C VAL A 22 1.84 2.00 1.65
N GLY A 23 0.72 1.30 1.59
CA GLY A 23 -0.20 1.38 0.46
C GLY A 23 -0.98 2.69 0.51
N ILE A 24 -0.84 3.51 -0.54
CA ILE A 24 -1.53 4.79 -0.65
C ILE A 24 -2.53 4.81 -1.79
N THR A 25 -3.47 5.74 -1.73
CA THR A 25 -4.49 6.01 -2.75
C THR A 25 -4.36 7.43 -3.28
N ALA A 26 -5.01 7.75 -4.40
CA ALA A 26 -4.96 9.09 -4.99
C ALA A 26 -5.53 10.20 -4.07
N ARG A 27 -6.38 9.82 -3.13
CA ARG A 27 -6.94 10.71 -2.08
C ARG A 27 -6.62 10.12 -0.71
N GLN A 28 -5.33 10.02 -0.42
CA GLN A 28 -4.87 9.41 0.82
C GLN A 28 -5.20 10.28 2.02
N PRO A 29 -5.93 9.78 3.02
CA PRO A 29 -6.07 10.47 4.29
C PRO A 29 -4.71 10.64 4.97
N GLU A 30 -4.44 11.83 5.45
CA GLU A 30 -3.15 12.19 6.07
C GLU A 30 -2.80 11.28 7.26
N VAL A 31 -3.81 10.84 8.01
CA VAL A 31 -3.65 9.95 9.17
C VAL A 31 -2.87 8.67 8.86
N VAL A 32 -3.00 8.12 7.64
CA VAL A 32 -2.26 6.92 7.24
C VAL A 32 -0.77 7.22 7.11
N VAL A 33 -0.43 8.34 6.49
CA VAL A 33 0.96 8.78 6.33
C VAL A 33 1.57 9.09 7.69
N LEU A 34 0.88 9.85 8.54
CA LEU A 34 1.34 10.20 9.88
C LEU A 34 1.55 8.95 10.76
N THR A 35 0.61 8.00 10.73
CA THR A 35 0.75 6.74 11.46
C THR A 35 1.96 5.94 10.99
N ALA A 36 2.18 5.87 9.69
CA ALA A 36 3.35 5.18 9.13
C ALA A 36 4.67 5.87 9.53
N MET A 37 4.69 7.20 9.58
CA MET A 37 5.85 7.97 10.02
C MET A 37 6.20 7.69 11.50
N GLU A 38 5.20 7.71 12.40
CA GLU A 38 5.40 7.39 13.81
C GLU A 38 5.91 5.96 14.00
N LEU A 39 5.34 5.01 13.25
CA LEU A 39 5.81 3.63 13.28
C LEU A 39 7.26 3.51 12.78
N ALA A 40 7.60 4.23 11.70
CA ALA A 40 8.96 4.22 11.15
C ALA A 40 9.99 4.77 12.13
N ARG A 41 9.66 5.86 12.85
CA ARG A 41 10.52 6.41 13.90
C ARG A 41 10.73 5.42 15.04
N ALA A 42 9.64 4.80 15.51
CA ALA A 42 9.70 3.84 16.61
C ALA A 42 10.56 2.60 16.27
N LEU A 43 10.59 2.21 15.00
CA LEU A 43 11.27 1.01 14.54
C LEU A 43 12.64 1.26 13.90
N GLY A 44 13.03 2.53 13.68
CA GLY A 44 14.21 2.87 12.88
C GLY A 44 14.11 2.36 11.44
N ALA A 45 12.92 2.41 10.85
CA ALA A 45 12.58 1.76 9.60
C ALA A 45 12.53 2.75 8.43
N LYS A 46 12.90 2.28 7.24
CA LYS A 46 12.66 3.00 5.98
C LYS A 46 11.24 2.81 5.50
N LEU A 47 10.61 3.86 5.00
CA LEU A 47 9.27 3.84 4.42
C LEU A 47 9.30 3.65 2.90
N TYR A 48 8.46 2.77 2.40
CA TYR A 48 8.16 2.64 0.98
C TYR A 48 6.69 2.94 0.74
N PHE A 49 6.40 4.15 0.27
CA PHE A 49 5.06 4.52 -0.15
C PHE A 49 4.79 3.95 -1.53
N ALA A 50 3.67 3.26 -1.67
CA ALA A 50 3.35 2.56 -2.90
C ALA A 50 1.91 2.79 -3.34
N TYR A 51 1.76 3.19 -4.59
CA TYR A 51 0.48 3.24 -5.28
C TYR A 51 0.42 2.13 -6.32
N ALA A 52 -0.62 1.31 -6.29
CA ALA A 52 -0.86 0.27 -7.28
C ALA A 52 -1.98 0.69 -8.23
N ASP A 53 -1.66 0.81 -9.51
CA ASP A 53 -2.61 1.17 -10.55
C ASP A 53 -3.25 -0.10 -11.16
N PRO A 54 -4.55 -0.35 -10.94
CA PRO A 54 -5.24 -1.51 -11.49
C PRO A 54 -5.50 -1.38 -13.01
N GLY A 55 -5.33 -0.21 -13.59
CA GLY A 55 -5.42 0.01 -15.05
C GLY A 55 -4.14 -0.36 -15.80
N ARG A 56 -3.11 -0.81 -15.10
CA ARG A 56 -1.83 -1.19 -15.69
C ARG A 56 -1.47 -2.63 -15.33
N VAL A 57 -0.68 -3.27 -16.19
CA VAL A 57 -0.16 -4.63 -15.96
C VAL A 57 1.35 -4.62 -15.84
N VAL A 58 1.85 -5.50 -15.01
CA VAL A 58 3.30 -5.69 -14.83
C VAL A 58 3.85 -6.38 -16.07
N GLU A 59 4.79 -5.73 -16.73
CA GLU A 59 5.61 -6.32 -17.77
C GLU A 59 6.80 -7.05 -17.16
N ARG A 60 7.45 -6.43 -16.17
CA ARG A 60 8.62 -6.98 -15.48
C ARG A 60 8.74 -6.42 -14.07
N GLU A 61 9.01 -7.29 -13.12
CA GLU A 61 9.43 -6.93 -11.77
C GLU A 61 10.96 -6.89 -11.67
N LEU A 62 11.48 -5.89 -10.95
CA LEU A 62 12.90 -5.76 -10.66
C LEU A 62 13.18 -6.20 -9.21
N PRO A 63 14.39 -6.68 -8.91
CA PRO A 63 14.73 -7.20 -7.58
C PRO A 63 14.60 -6.18 -6.44
N ASP A 64 14.69 -4.90 -6.75
CA ASP A 64 14.56 -3.77 -5.80
C ASP A 64 13.11 -3.30 -5.58
N GLY A 65 12.13 -4.02 -6.16
CA GLY A 65 10.71 -3.72 -6.06
C GLY A 65 10.18 -2.68 -7.04
N HIS A 66 11.00 -2.18 -7.97
CA HIS A 66 10.50 -1.43 -9.12
C HIS A 66 9.78 -2.35 -10.10
N VAL A 67 8.81 -1.81 -10.80
CA VAL A 67 8.09 -2.53 -11.85
C VAL A 67 8.13 -1.77 -13.16
N ARG A 68 8.40 -2.48 -14.25
CA ARG A 68 8.04 -2.03 -15.58
C ARG A 68 6.60 -2.42 -15.83
N HIS A 69 5.81 -1.50 -16.32
CA HIS A 69 4.40 -1.72 -16.54
C HIS A 69 3.94 -1.11 -17.85
N VAL A 70 2.91 -1.71 -18.42
CA VAL A 70 2.23 -1.25 -19.63
C VAL A 70 0.75 -1.01 -19.31
N ASP A 71 0.08 -0.27 -20.17
CA ASP A 71 -1.36 -0.07 -20.05
C ASP A 71 -2.11 -1.38 -20.33
N LEU A 72 -3.17 -1.63 -19.57
CA LEU A 72 -4.05 -2.78 -19.80
C LEU A 72 -4.80 -2.66 -21.13
N ASN A 73 -5.04 -1.44 -21.58
CA ASN A 73 -5.73 -1.14 -22.84
C ASN A 73 -4.93 -0.10 -23.64
N PRO A 74 -3.94 -0.53 -24.46
CA PRO A 74 -3.02 0.35 -25.17
C PRO A 74 -3.73 1.34 -26.13
N ASP A 75 -4.88 0.94 -26.68
CA ASP A 75 -5.65 1.78 -27.63
C ASP A 75 -6.33 2.98 -26.93
N LEU A 76 -6.48 2.93 -25.62
CA LEU A 76 -7.02 4.00 -24.78
C LEU A 76 -5.95 4.64 -23.90
N SER A 77 -4.68 4.27 -24.10
CA SER A 77 -3.60 4.69 -23.23
C SER A 77 -3.24 6.14 -23.47
N ASP A 78 -3.37 6.92 -22.42
CA ASP A 78 -2.74 8.22 -22.27
C ASP A 78 -1.51 8.02 -21.36
N ASP A 79 -0.36 7.77 -22.00
CA ASP A 79 0.90 7.56 -21.28
C ASP A 79 1.30 8.75 -20.41
N GLU A 80 0.74 9.93 -20.63
CA GLU A 80 0.94 11.10 -19.79
C GLU A 80 0.14 11.02 -18.48
N ASN A 81 -0.99 10.32 -18.46
CA ASN A 81 -1.88 10.25 -17.29
C ASN A 81 -1.24 9.53 -16.10
N TRP A 82 -0.54 8.43 -16.34
CA TRP A 82 0.08 7.71 -15.23
C TRP A 82 1.31 8.47 -14.68
N ARG A 83 2.12 9.10 -15.55
CA ARG A 83 3.26 9.93 -15.13
C ARG A 83 2.81 11.14 -14.33
N ARG A 84 1.74 11.80 -14.75
CA ARG A 84 1.15 12.90 -14.00
C ARG A 84 0.69 12.44 -12.63
N ARG A 85 -0.03 11.31 -12.55
CA ARG A 85 -0.47 10.72 -11.27
C ARG A 85 0.71 10.33 -10.38
N GLU A 86 1.73 9.72 -10.93
CA GLU A 86 2.96 9.40 -10.21
C GLU A 86 3.58 10.65 -9.60
N ASN A 87 3.76 11.69 -10.41
CA ASN A 87 4.33 12.96 -9.96
C ASN A 87 3.48 13.64 -8.87
N GLU A 88 2.16 13.64 -9.03
CA GLU A 88 1.23 14.19 -8.03
C GLU A 88 1.33 13.45 -6.70
N LEU A 89 1.37 12.12 -6.73
CA LEU A 89 1.49 11.29 -5.53
C LEU A 89 2.85 11.44 -4.87
N LEU A 90 3.92 11.44 -5.67
CA LEU A 90 5.28 11.66 -5.19
C LEU A 90 5.41 13.03 -4.51
N ALA A 91 4.86 14.08 -5.14
CA ALA A 91 4.86 15.42 -4.57
C ALA A 91 4.04 15.49 -3.26
N ALA A 92 2.89 14.83 -3.20
CA ALA A 92 2.06 14.79 -2.00
C ALA A 92 2.77 14.09 -0.83
N VAL A 93 3.40 12.95 -1.08
CA VAL A 93 4.21 12.23 -0.08
C VAL A 93 5.41 13.08 0.35
N GLY A 94 6.13 13.67 -0.61
CA GLY A 94 7.28 14.54 -0.32
C GLY A 94 6.90 15.75 0.52
N LYS A 95 5.73 16.36 0.26
CA LYS A 95 5.20 17.45 1.08
C LYS A 95 4.88 17.01 2.52
N ALA A 96 4.28 15.83 2.68
CA ALA A 96 3.94 15.31 4.00
C ALA A 96 5.19 14.95 4.84
N LEU A 97 6.28 14.55 4.16
CA LEU A 97 7.54 14.19 4.82
C LEU A 97 8.56 15.34 4.85
N ALA A 98 8.21 16.52 4.37
CA ALA A 98 9.13 17.66 4.37
C ALA A 98 9.60 18.01 5.79
N GLY A 99 10.92 18.14 5.97
CA GLY A 99 11.53 18.44 7.28
C GLY A 99 11.53 17.25 8.27
N GLN A 100 11.12 16.06 7.84
CA GLN A 100 11.17 14.86 8.67
C GLN A 100 12.47 14.10 8.42
N ASP A 101 13.16 13.72 9.49
CA ASP A 101 14.37 12.87 9.40
C ASP A 101 13.97 11.40 9.30
N LEU A 102 13.44 11.03 8.12
CA LEU A 102 13.00 9.67 7.80
C LEU A 102 13.48 9.28 6.41
N ALA A 103 14.08 8.10 6.29
CA ALA A 103 14.39 7.52 5.00
C ALA A 103 13.09 7.00 4.34
N TRP A 104 12.82 7.45 3.13
CA TRP A 104 11.65 7.00 2.39
C TRP A 104 11.89 6.93 0.88
N GLU A 105 11.08 6.15 0.21
CA GLU A 105 11.00 6.06 -1.24
C GLU A 105 9.54 5.92 -1.69
N PHE A 106 9.28 6.28 -2.94
CA PHE A 106 7.98 6.08 -3.59
C PHE A 106 8.08 5.01 -4.68
N ARG A 107 7.03 4.21 -4.83
CA ARG A 107 6.90 3.18 -5.87
C ARG A 107 5.55 3.30 -6.56
N TYR A 108 5.58 3.47 -7.88
CA TYR A 108 4.40 3.31 -8.71
C TYR A 108 4.34 1.86 -9.18
N LEU A 109 3.30 1.15 -8.77
CA LEU A 109 3.10 -0.27 -9.03
C LEU A 109 1.93 -0.47 -10.00
N ALA A 110 1.81 -1.66 -10.56
CA ALA A 110 0.75 -2.04 -11.48
C ALA A 110 -0.05 -3.23 -10.97
N GLY A 111 -1.30 -3.32 -11.41
CA GLY A 111 -2.19 -4.45 -11.10
C GLY A 111 -2.92 -4.31 -9.77
N ARG A 112 -3.38 -5.44 -9.26
CA ARG A 112 -4.15 -5.49 -8.01
C ARG A 112 -3.31 -5.05 -6.82
N PRO A 113 -3.82 -4.10 -6.00
CA PRO A 113 -3.06 -3.54 -4.89
C PRO A 113 -2.57 -4.57 -3.86
N ASP A 114 -3.39 -5.57 -3.53
CA ASP A 114 -3.02 -6.62 -2.58
C ASP A 114 -1.80 -7.43 -3.06
N ARG A 115 -1.76 -7.78 -4.34
CA ARG A 115 -0.64 -8.49 -4.96
C ARG A 115 0.59 -7.60 -5.09
N ALA A 116 0.40 -6.41 -5.64
CA ALA A 116 1.50 -5.46 -5.85
C ALA A 116 2.22 -5.08 -4.54
N LEU A 117 1.46 -4.78 -3.47
CA LEU A 117 2.02 -4.50 -2.16
C LEU A 117 2.73 -5.71 -1.54
N THR A 118 2.21 -6.93 -1.74
CA THR A 118 2.86 -8.17 -1.29
C THR A 118 4.20 -8.38 -1.98
N HIS A 119 4.25 -8.17 -3.30
CA HIS A 119 5.48 -8.30 -4.08
C HIS A 119 6.53 -7.26 -3.66
N LEU A 120 6.13 -5.99 -3.55
CA LEU A 120 7.02 -4.95 -3.05
C LEU A 120 7.55 -5.28 -1.64
N ALA A 121 6.66 -5.66 -0.72
CA ALA A 121 7.04 -6.00 0.64
C ALA A 121 8.05 -7.16 0.70
N ARG A 122 7.97 -8.11 -0.23
CA ARG A 122 8.98 -9.17 -0.39
C ARG A 122 10.31 -8.61 -0.89
N ALA A 123 10.28 -7.80 -1.95
CA ALA A 123 11.48 -7.25 -2.59
C ALA A 123 12.30 -6.39 -1.62
N VAL A 124 11.64 -5.56 -0.80
CA VAL A 124 12.30 -4.67 0.16
C VAL A 124 12.44 -5.29 1.56
N ASN A 125 12.13 -6.57 1.72
CA ASN A 125 12.12 -7.29 3.00
C ASN A 125 11.40 -6.52 4.12
N ALA A 126 10.19 -6.05 3.83
CA ALA A 126 9.39 -5.29 4.78
C ALA A 126 8.91 -6.17 5.94
N SER A 127 8.82 -5.58 7.13
CA SER A 127 8.31 -6.23 8.34
C SER A 127 6.78 -6.10 8.46
N VAL A 128 6.21 -5.02 7.93
CA VAL A 128 4.78 -4.71 8.02
C VAL A 128 4.29 -3.98 6.77
N ILE A 129 3.01 -4.16 6.45
CA ILE A 129 2.31 -3.40 5.42
C ILE A 129 1.27 -2.53 6.10
N VAL A 130 1.30 -1.21 5.86
CA VAL A 130 0.34 -0.23 6.38
C VAL A 130 -0.62 0.16 5.28
N VAL A 131 -1.92 0.13 5.56
CA VAL A 131 -2.98 0.54 4.62
C VAL A 131 -4.08 1.30 5.36
N GLY A 132 -4.78 2.19 4.67
CA GLY A 132 -6.01 2.77 5.20
C GLY A 132 -7.15 1.74 5.21
N SER A 133 -7.99 1.77 6.23
CA SER A 133 -9.20 0.93 6.36
C SER A 133 -10.47 1.76 6.15
N GLY A 134 -10.59 2.44 5.01
CA GLY A 134 -11.83 3.14 4.64
C GLY A 134 -12.93 2.17 4.23
N ARG A 135 -14.20 2.55 4.46
CA ARG A 135 -15.34 1.84 3.87
C ARG A 135 -15.29 1.95 2.35
N PRO A 136 -15.73 0.92 1.61
CA PRO A 136 -15.99 1.05 0.17
C PRO A 136 -16.93 2.25 -0.04
N GLY A 137 -16.46 3.26 -0.78
CA GLY A 137 -17.12 4.55 -0.88
C GLY A 137 -18.56 4.48 -1.38
N ARG A 138 -19.42 5.35 -0.85
CA ARG A 138 -20.80 5.63 -1.30
C ARG A 138 -20.87 6.16 -2.74
N THR A 139 -19.74 6.40 -3.39
CA THR A 139 -19.62 6.87 -4.77
C THR A 139 -19.15 5.73 -5.65
N GLY A 140 -20.04 4.88 -6.08
CA GLY A 140 -20.04 3.80 -7.05
C GLY A 140 -18.95 3.66 -8.14
N ARG A 141 -17.72 4.06 -7.89
CA ARG A 141 -16.58 3.80 -8.77
C ARG A 141 -15.69 2.72 -8.15
N PHE A 142 -15.51 1.66 -8.86
CA PHE A 142 -14.70 0.48 -8.56
C PHE A 142 -13.32 0.75 -7.92
N ARG A 143 -12.80 1.98 -8.01
CA ARG A 143 -11.50 2.40 -7.47
C ARG A 143 -11.48 2.61 -5.95
N ASP A 144 -12.61 3.02 -5.36
CA ASP A 144 -12.67 3.33 -3.92
C ASP A 144 -13.06 2.10 -3.07
N ALA A 145 -13.62 1.06 -3.71
CA ALA A 145 -13.97 -0.21 -3.06
C ALA A 145 -12.74 -1.03 -2.61
N LEU A 146 -11.55 -0.67 -3.07
CA LEU A 146 -10.34 -1.45 -2.83
C LEU A 146 -9.74 -1.23 -1.43
N SER A 147 -9.99 -0.10 -0.77
CA SER A 147 -9.32 0.22 0.50
C SER A 147 -9.69 -0.73 1.64
N GLY A 148 -10.97 -1.07 1.81
CA GLY A 148 -11.40 -2.03 2.84
C GLY A 148 -11.06 -3.48 2.49
N THR A 149 -11.14 -3.83 1.21
CA THR A 149 -10.85 -5.18 0.70
C THR A 149 -9.35 -5.46 0.62
N VAL A 150 -8.51 -4.45 0.35
CA VAL A 150 -7.05 -4.61 0.26
C VAL A 150 -6.47 -5.08 1.59
N GLY A 151 -6.82 -4.43 2.70
CA GLY A 151 -6.39 -4.84 4.04
C GLY A 151 -6.81 -6.27 4.37
N PHE A 152 -8.04 -6.64 4.05
CA PHE A 152 -8.56 -7.99 4.24
C PHE A 152 -7.80 -9.03 3.39
N HIS A 153 -7.63 -8.77 2.10
CA HIS A 153 -6.87 -9.67 1.21
C HIS A 153 -5.41 -9.82 1.64
N LEU A 154 -4.76 -8.73 2.04
CA LEU A 154 -3.41 -8.77 2.57
C LEU A 154 -3.31 -9.63 3.83
N ALA A 155 -4.26 -9.51 4.75
CA ALA A 155 -4.26 -10.28 5.99
C ALA A 155 -4.46 -11.79 5.76
N HIS A 156 -5.07 -12.21 4.63
CA HIS A 156 -5.40 -13.61 4.37
C HIS A 156 -4.50 -14.28 3.33
N HIS A 157 -3.80 -13.52 2.47
CA HIS A 157 -3.07 -14.08 1.33
C HIS A 157 -1.54 -13.88 1.37
N GLN A 158 -1.02 -13.32 2.45
CA GLN A 158 0.41 -13.19 2.69
C GLN A 158 0.69 -13.27 4.20
N HIS A 159 1.96 -13.39 4.60
CA HIS A 159 2.33 -13.72 5.99
C HIS A 159 2.80 -12.53 6.82
N ARG A 160 3.00 -11.35 6.23
CA ARG A 160 3.43 -10.16 6.98
C ARG A 160 2.27 -9.55 7.74
N PRO A 161 2.50 -9.03 8.95
CA PRO A 161 1.51 -8.22 9.64
C PRO A 161 0.99 -7.07 8.78
N VAL A 162 -0.30 -6.77 8.91
CA VAL A 162 -0.97 -5.66 8.21
C VAL A 162 -1.50 -4.71 9.27
N LEU A 163 -1.08 -3.44 9.21
CA LEU A 163 -1.62 -2.37 10.03
C LEU A 163 -2.69 -1.64 9.22
N ALA A 164 -3.94 -1.84 9.59
CA ALA A 164 -5.07 -1.13 9.01
C ALA A 164 -5.36 0.13 9.83
N VAL A 165 -5.15 1.31 9.21
CA VAL A 165 -5.36 2.61 9.85
C VAL A 165 -6.79 3.08 9.57
N PRO A 166 -7.63 3.32 10.60
CA PRO A 166 -8.95 3.87 10.41
C PRO A 166 -8.90 5.24 9.72
N THR A 167 -9.60 5.39 8.62
CA THR A 167 -9.66 6.64 7.85
C THR A 167 -11.00 7.35 8.00
N GLU A 168 -11.95 6.72 8.66
CA GLU A 168 -13.26 7.27 8.98
C GLU A 168 -13.60 6.99 10.44
N VAL A 169 -14.21 7.96 11.10
CA VAL A 169 -14.78 7.76 12.44
C VAL A 169 -16.14 7.12 12.28
N VAL A 170 -16.31 5.92 12.84
CA VAL A 170 -17.61 5.25 12.91
C VAL A 170 -18.21 5.55 14.28
N ASP A 171 -19.38 6.21 14.31
CA ASP A 171 -20.15 6.36 15.55
C ASP A 171 -20.59 4.99 16.04
N TRP A 172 -20.37 4.70 17.33
CA TRP A 172 -20.83 3.48 18.01
C TRP A 172 -22.33 3.19 17.82
N LYS A 173 -23.11 4.25 17.55
CA LYS A 173 -24.57 4.19 17.36
C LYS A 173 -24.98 3.75 15.96
N THR A 174 -24.02 3.71 15.01
CA THR A 174 -24.30 3.25 13.65
C THR A 174 -24.15 1.74 13.59
N PRO A 175 -25.20 0.96 13.28
CA PRO A 175 -25.09 -0.49 13.13
C PRO A 175 -24.02 -0.83 12.08
N LEU A 176 -23.18 -1.79 12.39
CA LEU A 176 -22.30 -2.43 11.41
C LEU A 176 -23.20 -3.30 10.51
N VAL A 177 -23.40 -2.87 9.27
CA VAL A 177 -24.20 -3.60 8.27
C VAL A 177 -23.26 -4.46 7.45
#